data_e6d59fa536de5c4186aaff63ddea1104
#
_entry.id   e6d59fa536de5c4186aaff63ddea1104
#
_cell.length_a   1.000
_cell.length_b   1.000
_cell.length_c   1.000
_cell.angle_alpha   90.00
_cell.angle_beta   90.00
_cell.angle_gamma   90.00
#
_symmetry.space_group_name_H-M   'P 1'
#
loop_
_entity.id
_entity.type
_entity.pdbx_description
1 polymer ?
#
loop_
_entity_poly.entity_id
_entity_poly.type
_entity_poly.pdbx_seq_one_letter_code
_entity_poly.pdbx_strand_id
1 'polypeptide(L)'
;MQKQNRTLRRSVERKVPGYVRVIVALLYAATLLFTILGAMFGILFMPLALGSLFGGWYLMGEARVIYEYRLDGRTLTVMRTSGMRSRQKEIEFFTLIAVAAEGTQPMRDAEALTLRGERRRVCYDVSAQDPDRACAFLYAKGSGADSGRFVRVCFLPYPDFVGAIRALCPAKVMMTDGEI
;
A
#
# COMPACT_ATOMS: atom_id res chain seq x y z
N MET A 1 35.09 -11.16 1.24
CA MET A 1 33.69 -11.57 1.04
C MET A 1 32.82 -10.32 0.91
N GLN A 2 32.59 -9.83 -0.30
CA GLN A 2 31.66 -8.72 -0.55
C GLN A 2 30.24 -9.26 -0.36
N LYS A 3 29.59 -8.89 0.77
CA LYS A 3 28.14 -9.02 0.90
C LYS A 3 27.50 -8.12 -0.17
N GLN A 4 27.06 -8.75 -1.26
CA GLN A 4 26.20 -8.11 -2.24
C GLN A 4 24.96 -7.58 -1.50
N ASN A 5 24.93 -6.30 -1.25
CA ASN A 5 23.74 -5.59 -0.79
C ASN A 5 22.75 -5.58 -1.96
N ARG A 6 22.06 -6.73 -2.17
CA ARG A 6 20.98 -6.80 -3.17
C ARG A 6 19.80 -6.01 -2.62
N THR A 7 19.65 -4.80 -3.10
CA THR A 7 18.43 -4.03 -2.89
C THR A 7 17.32 -4.72 -3.67
N LEU A 8 16.41 -5.38 -2.98
CA LEU A 8 15.20 -5.95 -3.58
C LEU A 8 14.14 -4.85 -3.65
N ARG A 9 13.59 -4.63 -4.85
CA ARG A 9 12.54 -3.65 -5.10
C ARG A 9 11.38 -4.33 -5.80
N ARG A 10 10.17 -4.16 -5.25
CA ARG A 10 8.91 -4.62 -5.83
C ARG A 10 7.88 -3.52 -5.77
N SER A 11 7.13 -3.37 -6.84
CA SER A 11 6.02 -2.41 -6.91
C SER A 11 4.71 -3.16 -7.12
N VAL A 12 3.67 -2.70 -6.43
CA VAL A 12 2.32 -3.22 -6.52
C VAL A 12 1.38 -2.05 -6.78
N GLU A 13 0.63 -2.12 -7.87
CA GLU A 13 -0.38 -1.13 -8.19
C GLU A 13 -1.74 -1.60 -7.66
N ARG A 14 -2.41 -0.73 -6.92
CA ARG A 14 -3.78 -0.99 -6.45
C ARG A 14 -4.75 -0.91 -7.61
N LYS A 15 -5.64 -1.89 -7.75
CA LYS A 15 -6.75 -1.82 -8.71
C LYS A 15 -7.64 -0.63 -8.39
N VAL A 16 -7.89 0.23 -9.37
CA VAL A 16 -8.80 1.38 -9.20
C VAL A 16 -10.21 0.86 -8.93
N PRO A 17 -10.87 1.27 -7.83
CA PRO A 17 -12.22 0.85 -7.51
C PRO A 17 -13.20 1.15 -8.64
N GLY A 18 -14.15 0.24 -8.89
CA GLY A 18 -15.11 0.36 -9.99
C GLY A 18 -15.95 1.64 -9.93
N TYR A 19 -16.37 2.04 -8.72
CA TYR A 19 -17.15 3.28 -8.54
C TYR A 19 -16.37 4.54 -8.95
N VAL A 20 -15.05 4.58 -8.74
CA VAL A 20 -14.20 5.71 -9.17
C VAL A 20 -14.20 5.82 -10.69
N ARG A 21 -14.12 4.69 -11.41
CA ARG A 21 -14.18 4.67 -12.88
C ARG A 21 -15.49 5.22 -13.38
N VAL A 22 -16.61 4.87 -12.72
CA VAL A 22 -17.94 5.39 -13.06
C VAL A 22 -18.01 6.91 -12.83
N ILE A 23 -17.55 7.41 -11.68
CA ILE A 23 -17.53 8.84 -11.37
C ILE A 23 -16.69 9.60 -12.39
N VAL A 24 -15.51 9.10 -12.74
CA VAL A 24 -14.62 9.71 -13.74
C VAL A 24 -15.27 9.72 -15.12
N ALA A 25 -15.95 8.64 -15.52
CA ALA A 25 -16.70 8.59 -16.78
C ALA A 25 -17.83 9.64 -16.81
N LEU A 26 -18.58 9.80 -15.71
CA LEU A 26 -19.61 10.82 -15.59
C LEU A 26 -19.04 12.25 -15.68
N LEU A 27 -17.88 12.50 -15.05
CA LEU A 27 -17.21 13.80 -15.14
C LEU A 27 -16.76 14.12 -16.57
N TYR A 28 -16.23 13.13 -17.31
CA TYR A 28 -15.88 13.35 -18.71
C TYR A 28 -17.11 13.53 -19.61
N ALA A 29 -18.21 12.83 -19.34
CA ALA A 29 -19.49 13.07 -20.03
C ALA A 29 -20.03 14.47 -19.74
N ALA A 30 -19.95 14.94 -18.48
CA ALA A 30 -20.30 16.31 -18.10
C ALA A 30 -19.40 17.34 -18.80
N THR A 31 -18.10 17.07 -18.92
CA THR A 31 -17.18 17.94 -19.67
C THR A 31 -17.64 18.12 -21.12
N LEU A 32 -17.99 17.02 -21.79
CA LEU A 32 -18.49 17.06 -23.16
C LEU A 32 -19.79 17.87 -23.26
N LEU A 33 -20.75 17.61 -22.36
CA LEU A 33 -22.03 18.33 -22.31
C LEU A 33 -21.82 19.83 -22.11
N PHE A 34 -21.03 20.25 -21.13
CA PHE A 34 -20.76 21.65 -20.86
C PHE A 34 -19.98 22.34 -21.99
N THR A 35 -19.13 21.60 -22.70
CA THR A 35 -18.45 22.14 -23.88
C THR A 35 -19.45 22.45 -25.02
N ILE A 36 -20.39 21.53 -25.27
CA ILE A 36 -21.47 21.75 -26.27
C ILE A 36 -22.36 22.94 -25.86
N LEU A 37 -22.81 22.98 -24.60
CA LEU A 37 -23.59 24.08 -24.09
C LEU A 37 -22.84 25.42 -24.15
N GLY A 38 -21.56 25.43 -23.89
CA GLY A 38 -20.70 26.60 -24.03
C GLY A 38 -20.61 27.11 -25.46
N ALA A 39 -20.55 26.19 -26.43
CA ALA A 39 -20.57 26.55 -27.85
C ALA A 39 -21.94 27.13 -28.30
N MET A 40 -23.04 26.63 -27.75
CA MET A 40 -24.39 27.06 -28.13
C MET A 40 -24.89 28.31 -27.37
N PHE A 41 -24.61 28.39 -26.08
CA PHE A 41 -25.20 29.40 -25.18
C PHE A 41 -24.17 30.38 -24.60
N GLY A 42 -22.90 30.25 -24.97
CA GLY A 42 -21.85 31.18 -24.61
C GLY A 42 -20.88 30.68 -23.55
N ILE A 43 -19.84 31.48 -23.33
CA ILE A 43 -18.64 31.16 -22.60
C ILE A 43 -18.86 30.78 -21.09
N LEU A 44 -20.06 31.10 -20.56
CA LEU A 44 -20.37 30.87 -19.15
C LEU A 44 -20.27 29.40 -18.71
N PHE A 45 -20.46 28.45 -19.64
CA PHE A 45 -20.34 27.00 -19.37
C PHE A 45 -18.92 26.48 -19.43
N MET A 46 -17.97 27.25 -19.96
CA MET A 46 -16.56 26.82 -20.09
C MET A 46 -15.87 26.54 -18.72
N PRO A 47 -16.08 27.34 -17.67
CA PRO A 47 -15.50 26.99 -16.34
C PRO A 47 -16.03 25.68 -15.79
N LEU A 48 -17.28 25.30 -16.06
CA LEU A 48 -17.84 24.01 -15.63
C LEU A 48 -17.24 22.84 -16.42
N ALA A 49 -17.00 23.02 -17.71
CA ALA A 49 -16.31 22.05 -18.55
C ALA A 49 -14.88 21.80 -18.04
N LEU A 50 -14.13 22.86 -17.78
CA LEU A 50 -12.77 22.78 -17.26
C LEU A 50 -12.77 22.15 -15.85
N GLY A 51 -13.67 22.56 -14.97
CA GLY A 51 -13.78 22.00 -13.63
C GLY A 51 -14.05 20.50 -13.62
N SER A 52 -14.96 20.01 -14.47
CA SER A 52 -15.24 18.58 -14.60
C SER A 52 -14.09 17.80 -15.23
N LEU A 53 -13.39 18.37 -16.21
CA LEU A 53 -12.21 17.78 -16.81
C LEU A 53 -11.07 17.60 -15.78
N PHE A 54 -10.72 18.68 -15.08
CA PHE A 54 -9.69 18.63 -14.05
C PHE A 54 -10.09 17.75 -12.87
N GLY A 55 -11.36 17.76 -12.46
CA GLY A 55 -11.91 16.89 -11.43
C GLY A 55 -11.73 15.41 -11.78
N GLY A 56 -12.08 15.02 -13.00
CA GLY A 56 -11.91 13.65 -13.50
C GLY A 56 -10.43 13.23 -13.53
N TRP A 57 -9.56 14.08 -14.05
CA TRP A 57 -8.12 13.84 -14.08
C TRP A 57 -7.51 13.71 -12.68
N TYR A 58 -7.85 14.58 -11.76
CA TYR A 58 -7.38 14.56 -10.38
C TYR A 58 -7.83 13.31 -9.64
N LEU A 59 -9.13 12.96 -9.73
CA LEU A 59 -9.67 11.75 -9.09
C LEU A 59 -9.00 10.48 -9.61
N MET A 60 -8.75 10.39 -10.91
CA MET A 60 -8.05 9.23 -11.50
C MET A 60 -6.60 9.13 -10.99
N GLY A 61 -5.92 10.28 -10.85
CA GLY A 61 -4.57 10.34 -10.30
C GLY A 61 -4.51 9.88 -8.83
N GLU A 62 -5.42 10.37 -7.99
CA GLU A 62 -5.48 9.99 -6.57
C GLU A 62 -5.92 8.53 -6.37
N ALA A 63 -6.76 7.99 -7.26
CA ALA A 63 -7.21 6.60 -7.20
C ALA A 63 -6.13 5.57 -7.59
N ARG A 64 -5.15 5.99 -8.38
CA ARG A 64 -3.98 5.16 -8.71
C ARG A 64 -2.99 5.22 -7.56
N VAL A 65 -2.99 4.20 -6.73
CA VAL A 65 -2.05 4.06 -5.62
C VAL A 65 -1.03 2.99 -5.97
N ILE A 66 0.25 3.37 -5.93
CA ILE A 66 1.37 2.46 -6.14
C ILE A 66 2.07 2.28 -4.80
N TYR A 67 2.22 1.02 -4.39
CA TYR A 67 3.03 0.65 -3.25
C TYR A 67 4.36 0.08 -3.75
N GLU A 68 5.44 0.60 -3.25
CA GLU A 68 6.78 0.13 -3.54
C GLU A 68 7.40 -0.43 -2.26
N TYR A 69 7.82 -1.69 -2.33
CA TYR A 69 8.58 -2.34 -1.28
C TYR A 69 10.05 -2.31 -1.65
N ARG A 70 10.86 -1.78 -0.78
CA ARG A 70 12.31 -1.77 -0.93
C ARG A 70 12.93 -2.41 0.30
N LEU A 71 13.69 -3.48 0.07
CA LEU A 71 14.48 -4.13 1.07
C LEU A 71 15.93 -3.70 0.89
N ASP A 72 16.46 -2.99 1.88
CA ASP A 72 17.84 -2.51 1.87
C ASP A 72 18.54 -2.95 3.16
N GLY A 73 19.42 -3.96 3.03
CA GLY A 73 20.11 -4.55 4.16
C GLY A 73 19.14 -5.07 5.23
N ARG A 74 18.95 -4.32 6.32
CA ARG A 74 18.09 -4.69 7.46
C ARG A 74 16.85 -3.81 7.61
N THR A 75 16.55 -3.01 6.61
CA THR A 75 15.44 -2.06 6.65
C THR A 75 14.48 -2.37 5.52
N LEU A 76 13.20 -2.51 5.85
CA LEU A 76 12.10 -2.56 4.90
C LEU A 76 11.54 -1.15 4.75
N THR A 77 11.66 -0.59 3.57
CA THR A 77 11.03 0.69 3.22
C THR A 77 9.79 0.42 2.40
N VAL A 78 8.66 0.92 2.86
CA VAL A 78 7.40 0.91 2.12
C VAL A 78 7.09 2.33 1.69
N MET A 79 7.02 2.56 0.39
CA MET A 79 6.64 3.83 -0.20
C MET A 79 5.25 3.71 -0.82
N ARG A 80 4.36 4.61 -0.44
CA ARG A 80 3.04 4.76 -1.05
C ARG A 80 3.02 6.02 -1.89
N THR A 81 2.77 5.88 -3.17
CA THR A 81 2.59 7.00 -4.10
C THR A 81 1.13 7.04 -4.56
N SER A 82 0.49 8.21 -4.43
CA SER A 82 -0.88 8.46 -4.86
C SER A 82 -0.92 9.84 -5.49
N GLY A 83 -1.21 9.93 -6.78
CA GLY A 83 -1.12 11.17 -7.52
C GLY A 83 0.24 11.86 -7.37
N MET A 84 0.23 13.07 -6.83
CA MET A 84 1.46 13.85 -6.55
C MET A 84 2.02 13.62 -5.15
N ARG A 85 1.36 12.81 -4.32
CA ARG A 85 1.75 12.61 -2.92
C ARG A 85 2.52 11.30 -2.77
N SER A 86 3.66 11.36 -2.11
CA SER A 86 4.43 10.19 -1.72
C SER A 86 4.59 10.17 -0.19
N ARG A 87 4.37 9.01 0.40
CA ARG A 87 4.62 8.77 1.83
C ARG A 87 5.51 7.55 1.95
N GLN A 88 6.53 7.67 2.77
CA GLN A 88 7.50 6.61 3.04
C GLN A 88 7.37 6.16 4.49
N LYS A 89 7.46 4.85 4.71
CA LYS A 89 7.55 4.23 6.03
C LYS A 89 8.72 3.27 6.03
N GLU A 90 9.57 3.40 7.04
CA GLU A 90 10.71 2.52 7.28
C GLU A 90 10.43 1.60 8.47
N ILE A 91 10.79 0.33 8.33
CA ILE A 91 10.65 -0.71 9.35
C ILE A 91 11.99 -1.41 9.45
N GLU A 92 12.60 -1.31 10.60
CA GLU A 92 13.88 -1.95 10.87
C GLU A 92 13.69 -3.38 11.37
N PHE A 93 14.43 -4.34 10.83
CA PHE A 93 14.24 -5.76 11.15
C PHE A 93 14.59 -6.16 12.57
N PHE A 94 15.37 -5.37 13.29
CA PHE A 94 15.58 -5.63 14.71
C PHE A 94 14.31 -5.42 15.54
N THR A 95 13.37 -4.58 15.05
CA THR A 95 12.06 -4.36 15.67
C THR A 95 11.01 -5.38 15.24
N LEU A 96 11.30 -6.22 14.24
CA LEU A 96 10.40 -7.23 13.71
C LEU A 96 10.04 -8.26 14.80
N ILE A 97 8.76 -8.56 14.91
CA ILE A 97 8.21 -9.55 15.85
C ILE A 97 7.93 -10.84 15.09
N ALA A 98 7.12 -10.77 14.05
CA ALA A 98 6.73 -11.93 13.24
C ALA A 98 6.32 -11.52 11.82
N VAL A 99 6.47 -12.47 10.90
CA VAL A 99 5.85 -12.42 9.55
C VAL A 99 5.06 -13.71 9.39
N ALA A 100 3.77 -13.61 9.13
CA ALA A 100 2.87 -14.74 9.04
C ALA A 100 1.83 -14.56 7.93
N ALA A 101 1.38 -15.67 7.34
CA ALA A 101 0.30 -15.66 6.36
C ALA A 101 -1.05 -15.38 7.01
N GLU A 102 -1.98 -14.84 6.25
CA GLU A 102 -3.34 -14.56 6.69
C GLU A 102 -4.06 -15.83 7.15
N GLY A 103 -4.78 -15.75 8.27
CA GLY A 103 -5.59 -16.85 8.80
C GLY A 103 -4.81 -17.93 9.56
N THR A 104 -3.48 -17.88 9.58
CA THR A 104 -2.65 -18.88 10.26
C THR A 104 -2.59 -18.69 11.78
N GLN A 105 -2.25 -19.77 12.52
CA GLN A 105 -2.08 -19.70 13.96
C GLN A 105 -0.95 -18.73 14.36
N PRO A 106 0.23 -18.72 13.71
CA PRO A 106 1.29 -17.76 13.99
C PRO A 106 0.84 -16.29 13.87
N MET A 107 -0.06 -15.99 12.92
CA MET A 107 -0.65 -14.66 12.79
C MET A 107 -1.48 -14.30 14.03
N ARG A 108 -2.34 -15.23 14.50
CA ARG A 108 -3.19 -15.02 15.69
C ARG A 108 -2.35 -14.82 16.95
N ASP A 109 -1.27 -15.59 17.09
CA ASP A 109 -0.35 -15.48 18.23
C ASP A 109 0.40 -14.13 18.21
N ALA A 110 0.91 -13.71 17.05
CA ALA A 110 1.53 -12.40 16.88
C ALA A 110 0.52 -11.26 17.11
N GLU A 111 -0.72 -11.44 16.68
CA GLU A 111 -1.79 -10.47 16.93
C GLU A 111 -2.13 -10.37 18.42
N ALA A 112 -2.24 -11.51 19.13
CA ALA A 112 -2.48 -11.55 20.57
C ALA A 112 -1.35 -10.88 21.36
N LEU A 113 -0.09 -11.09 20.96
CA LEU A 113 1.08 -10.43 21.56
C LEU A 113 1.05 -8.91 21.39
N THR A 114 0.61 -8.43 20.21
CA THR A 114 0.56 -7.00 19.90
C THR A 114 -0.70 -6.31 20.48
N LEU A 115 -1.73 -7.06 20.84
CA LEU A 115 -2.94 -6.56 21.49
C LEU A 115 -2.83 -6.55 23.02
N ARG A 116 -1.89 -7.29 23.61
CA ARG A 116 -1.64 -7.30 25.07
C ARG A 116 -0.98 -5.99 25.49
N GLY A 117 -1.79 -4.99 25.74
CA GLY A 117 -1.34 -3.69 26.27
C GLY A 117 -2.19 -2.54 25.75
N GLU A 118 -2.20 -1.41 26.46
CA GLU A 118 -2.90 -0.17 26.09
C GLU A 118 -2.32 0.54 24.86
N ARG A 119 -1.33 -0.04 24.20
CA ARG A 119 -0.62 0.56 23.07
C ARG A 119 -1.45 0.45 21.81
N ARG A 120 -1.81 1.59 21.23
CA ARG A 120 -2.52 1.66 19.95
C ARG A 120 -1.66 1.02 18.84
N ARG A 121 -2.25 0.05 18.13
CA ARG A 121 -1.65 -0.55 16.94
C ARG A 121 -1.89 0.35 15.73
N VAL A 122 -0.86 0.56 14.93
CA VAL A 122 -0.95 1.25 13.64
C VAL A 122 -0.96 0.20 12.54
N CYS A 123 -1.97 0.22 11.69
CA CYS A 123 -2.11 -0.71 10.57
C CYS A 123 -1.80 0.00 9.25
N TYR A 124 -0.90 -0.58 8.47
CA TYR A 124 -0.59 -0.15 7.11
C TYR A 124 -1.01 -1.27 6.16
N ASP A 125 -2.00 -1.01 5.33
CA ASP A 125 -2.38 -1.92 4.25
C ASP A 125 -1.68 -1.48 2.97
N VAL A 126 -0.77 -2.31 2.51
CA VAL A 126 0.01 -2.11 1.29
C VAL A 126 -0.13 -3.29 0.32
N SER A 127 -1.11 -4.16 0.55
CA SER A 127 -1.39 -5.37 -0.24
C SER A 127 -2.04 -5.10 -1.60
N ALA A 128 -2.25 -3.86 -1.98
CA ALA A 128 -3.05 -3.46 -3.16
C ALA A 128 -4.54 -3.83 -3.07
N GLN A 129 -5.00 -4.46 -1.98
CA GLN A 129 -6.38 -4.91 -1.76
C GLN A 129 -6.91 -5.79 -2.91
N ASP A 130 -6.05 -6.69 -3.42
CA ASP A 130 -6.44 -7.68 -4.42
C ASP A 130 -7.09 -8.89 -3.70
N PRO A 131 -8.42 -9.11 -3.85
CA PRO A 131 -9.10 -10.20 -3.15
C PRO A 131 -8.67 -11.59 -3.64
N ASP A 132 -8.07 -11.67 -4.83
CA ASP A 132 -7.64 -12.92 -5.45
C ASP A 132 -6.23 -13.35 -4.99
N ARG A 133 -5.57 -12.54 -4.16
CA ARG A 133 -4.22 -12.81 -3.69
C ARG A 133 -4.17 -12.94 -2.18
N ALA A 134 -3.52 -13.99 -1.70
CA ALA A 134 -3.23 -14.18 -0.28
C ALA A 134 -2.38 -13.01 0.23
N CYS A 135 -2.71 -12.54 1.44
CA CYS A 135 -1.95 -11.51 2.12
C CYS A 135 -1.06 -12.11 3.20
N ALA A 136 0.04 -11.45 3.48
CA ALA A 136 0.87 -11.71 4.64
C ALA A 136 0.91 -10.49 5.55
N PHE A 137 1.12 -10.74 6.83
CA PHE A 137 1.21 -9.71 7.86
C PHE A 137 2.60 -9.69 8.49
N LEU A 138 3.18 -8.51 8.50
CA LEU A 138 4.40 -8.21 9.22
C LEU A 138 4.07 -7.43 10.48
N TYR A 139 4.52 -7.92 11.63
CA TYR A 139 4.37 -7.27 12.93
C TYR A 139 5.72 -6.77 13.42
N ALA A 140 5.77 -5.51 13.81
CA ALA A 140 7.00 -4.89 14.32
C ALA A 140 6.70 -3.91 15.47
N LYS A 141 7.71 -3.58 16.26
CA LYS A 141 7.65 -2.42 17.17
C LYS A 141 7.85 -1.16 16.33
N GLY A 142 7.04 -0.15 16.55
CA GLY A 142 7.15 1.10 15.86
C GLY A 142 8.40 1.87 16.24
N SER A 143 8.97 2.57 15.25
CA SER A 143 10.11 3.47 15.40
C SER A 143 9.76 4.89 14.94
N GLY A 144 10.52 5.87 15.34
CA GLY A 144 10.28 7.27 14.98
C GLY A 144 8.91 7.78 15.44
N ALA A 145 8.07 8.23 14.51
CA ALA A 145 6.73 8.77 14.80
C ALA A 145 5.75 7.74 15.42
N ASP A 146 6.01 6.44 15.24
CA ASP A 146 5.21 5.36 15.82
C ASP A 146 5.89 4.73 17.04
N SER A 147 6.90 5.36 17.59
CA SER A 147 7.59 4.86 18.79
C SER A 147 6.62 4.59 19.93
N GLY A 148 6.80 3.44 20.58
CA GLY A 148 5.89 2.98 21.64
C GLY A 148 4.60 2.32 21.16
N ARG A 149 4.37 2.18 19.85
CA ARG A 149 3.21 1.48 19.26
C ARG A 149 3.66 0.20 18.58
N PHE A 150 2.72 -0.71 18.33
CA PHE A 150 2.94 -1.83 17.43
C PHE A 150 2.50 -1.44 16.02
N VAL A 151 3.25 -1.90 15.03
CA VAL A 151 2.98 -1.68 13.61
C VAL A 151 2.63 -3.01 12.98
N ARG A 152 1.49 -3.08 12.29
CA ARG A 152 1.09 -4.19 11.44
C ARG A 152 1.10 -3.73 9.99
N VAL A 153 1.82 -4.42 9.15
CA VAL A 153 1.85 -4.18 7.69
C VAL A 153 1.25 -5.38 6.98
N CYS A 154 0.19 -5.16 6.23
CA CYS A 154 -0.36 -6.14 5.32
C CYS A 154 0.30 -5.96 3.95
N PHE A 155 0.91 -7.01 3.39
CA PHE A 155 1.61 -6.97 2.10
C PHE A 155 1.39 -8.24 1.30
N LEU A 156 1.71 -8.20 0.00
CA LEU A 156 1.68 -9.39 -0.85
C LEU A 156 2.98 -10.18 -0.66
N PRO A 157 2.90 -11.48 -0.30
CA PRO A 157 4.06 -12.32 -0.01
C PRO A 157 4.73 -12.79 -1.32
N TYR A 158 5.56 -11.96 -1.93
CA TYR A 158 6.40 -12.39 -3.04
C TYR A 158 7.49 -13.35 -2.55
N PRO A 159 7.71 -14.51 -3.22
CA PRO A 159 8.66 -15.53 -2.76
C PRO A 159 10.08 -15.03 -2.54
N ASP A 160 10.58 -14.21 -3.47
CA ASP A 160 11.91 -13.60 -3.39
C ASP A 160 12.02 -12.63 -2.21
N PHE A 161 10.96 -11.89 -1.91
CA PHE A 161 10.91 -10.93 -0.83
C PHE A 161 10.81 -11.59 0.54
N VAL A 162 9.91 -12.56 0.67
CA VAL A 162 9.78 -13.38 1.90
C VAL A 162 11.04 -14.19 2.15
N GLY A 163 11.63 -14.77 1.11
CA GLY A 163 12.91 -15.49 1.18
C GLY A 163 14.06 -14.60 1.67
N ALA A 164 14.13 -13.36 1.22
CA ALA A 164 15.13 -12.40 1.68
C ALA A 164 14.92 -12.02 3.15
N ILE A 165 13.67 -11.80 3.59
CA ILE A 165 13.36 -11.55 5.02
C ILE A 165 13.71 -12.78 5.87
N ARG A 166 13.38 -13.99 5.38
CA ARG A 166 13.70 -15.25 6.06
C ARG A 166 15.22 -15.44 6.22
N ALA A 167 16.00 -15.09 5.21
CA ALA A 167 17.46 -15.14 5.28
C ALA A 167 18.05 -14.19 6.34
N LEU A 168 17.40 -13.05 6.57
CA LEU A 168 17.83 -12.07 7.57
C LEU A 168 17.33 -12.40 8.98
N CYS A 169 16.12 -12.92 9.10
CA CYS A 169 15.41 -13.17 10.36
C CYS A 169 14.67 -14.51 10.33
N PRO A 170 15.37 -15.67 10.27
CA PRO A 170 14.72 -16.97 10.06
C PRO A 170 13.72 -17.34 11.16
N ALA A 171 14.01 -17.02 12.41
CA ALA A 171 13.14 -17.32 13.54
C ALA A 171 11.85 -16.47 13.59
N LYS A 172 11.73 -15.45 12.77
CA LYS A 172 10.59 -14.51 12.80
C LYS A 172 9.67 -14.68 11.59
N VAL A 173 10.06 -15.44 10.58
CA VAL A 173 9.23 -15.72 9.40
C VAL A 173 8.56 -17.08 9.58
N MET A 174 7.29 -17.03 9.92
CA MET A 174 6.45 -18.18 10.27
C MET A 174 5.52 -18.57 9.10
N MET A 175 6.03 -18.49 7.88
CA MET A 175 5.32 -18.86 6.65
C MET A 175 5.96 -20.10 6.06
N THR A 176 5.15 -21.00 5.53
CA THR A 176 5.59 -22.17 4.76
C THR A 176 5.71 -21.82 3.28
N ASP A 177 6.49 -22.62 2.53
CA ASP A 177 6.69 -22.35 1.09
C ASP A 177 5.40 -22.54 0.26
N GLY A 178 4.37 -23.19 0.81
CA GLY A 178 3.03 -23.32 0.19
C GLY A 178 2.09 -22.15 0.49
N GLU A 179 2.48 -21.22 1.35
CA GLU A 179 1.70 -20.01 1.70
C GLU A 179 2.23 -18.74 1.00
N ILE A 180 3.24 -18.90 0.15
CA ILE A 180 3.91 -17.83 -0.62
C ILE A 180 3.48 -17.91 -2.13
#